data_42d7124f92fc0da9b3e05d4f304dd6c3
#
_entry.id   42d7124f92fc0da9b3e05d4f304dd6c3
#
_cell.length_a   1.000
_cell.length_b   1.000
_cell.length_c   1.000
_cell.angle_alpha   90.00
_cell.angle_beta   90.00
_cell.angle_gamma   90.00
#
_symmetry.space_group_name_H-M   'P 1'
#
loop_
_entity.id
_entity.type
_entity.pdbx_description
1 polymer ?
#
loop_
_entity_poly.entity_id
_entity_poly.type
_entity_poly.pdbx_seq_one_letter_code
_entity_poly.pdbx_strand_id
1 'polypeptide(L)'
;MNEAVYEFFATCLPGAERLLADELHGLGVKKVRPLSGGASFFGAPEDALRVCLWSRLAGRVNLTVGRVAARDADALYAGVRELPWETVIADGASIAVRASGTNAELRNTQFVALKVKDAICDRLAETRGARPDVKPQQPDALVEVRLREEKASLSLDLSGRSLTRRAYLGDEAGEEAPSVVSQAATLLAAVGAAELFAEGTTFLDPVDVDSILAREAAEVREDRAPGLLRERWGFTGWTAFPDKAWGDLLDEADERCEARMALLATAPACPDAPRLVASVASVFRADDDAEAVAVRAACVAASREAPAGSRFAFAGFEGMAAKFKEEPTVRLKLGRGRSETTVEVFDRPPRRLGYLCGQPRRWRRHSR
;
A
#
# COMPACT_ATOMS: atom_id res chain seq x y z
N MET A 1 -5.19 13.18 -31.91
CA MET A 1 -5.82 11.86 -31.69
C MET A 1 -6.36 11.86 -30.29
N ASN A 2 -7.63 11.49 -30.06
CA ASN A 2 -8.13 11.33 -28.69
C ASN A 2 -7.41 10.13 -28.09
N GLU A 3 -6.53 10.34 -27.10
CA GLU A 3 -5.94 9.26 -26.33
C GLU A 3 -7.07 8.46 -25.64
N ALA A 4 -7.00 7.14 -25.72
CA ALA A 4 -7.98 6.28 -25.07
C ALA A 4 -7.87 6.46 -23.55
N VAL A 5 -8.98 6.83 -22.93
CA VAL A 5 -9.06 7.00 -21.47
C VAL A 5 -9.71 5.78 -20.86
N TYR A 6 -9.02 5.16 -19.93
CA TYR A 6 -9.44 3.96 -19.22
C TYR A 6 -9.87 4.29 -17.78
N GLU A 7 -10.75 3.45 -17.22
CA GLU A 7 -11.11 3.48 -15.80
C GLU A 7 -10.24 2.46 -15.05
N PHE A 8 -9.53 2.92 -14.03
CA PHE A 8 -8.71 2.08 -13.17
C PHE A 8 -9.18 2.14 -11.72
N PHE A 9 -8.82 1.11 -10.96
CA PHE A 9 -9.02 1.06 -9.52
C PHE A 9 -7.77 0.54 -8.83
N ALA A 10 -7.15 1.39 -8.00
CA ALA A 10 -6.05 1.00 -7.13
C ALA A 10 -6.62 0.60 -5.76
N THR A 11 -6.34 -0.63 -5.31
CA THR A 11 -6.74 -1.08 -3.96
C THR A 11 -5.73 -0.61 -2.93
N CYS A 12 -6.17 -0.40 -1.67
CA CYS A 12 -5.25 -0.13 -0.56
C CYS A 12 -5.75 -0.73 0.75
N LEU A 13 -4.94 -0.59 1.78
CA LEU A 13 -5.34 -0.88 3.14
C LEU A 13 -6.55 -0.01 3.52
N PRO A 14 -7.66 -0.59 4.03
CA PRO A 14 -8.81 0.19 4.48
C PRO A 14 -8.40 1.26 5.50
N GLY A 15 -8.88 2.48 5.32
CA GLY A 15 -8.47 3.67 6.09
C GLY A 15 -7.38 4.51 5.43
N ALA A 16 -6.66 3.97 4.43
CA ALA A 16 -5.62 4.68 3.68
C ALA A 16 -6.13 5.30 2.36
N GLU A 17 -7.42 5.25 2.06
CA GLU A 17 -7.97 5.63 0.76
C GLU A 17 -7.68 7.09 0.36
N ARG A 18 -7.65 8.00 1.33
CA ARG A 18 -7.30 9.41 1.10
C ARG A 18 -5.81 9.58 0.83
N LEU A 19 -4.96 8.92 1.63
CA LEU A 19 -3.51 8.94 1.42
C LEU A 19 -3.14 8.37 0.06
N LEU A 20 -3.80 7.26 -0.36
CA LEU A 20 -3.62 6.73 -1.71
C LEU A 20 -4.03 7.75 -2.78
N ALA A 21 -5.18 8.44 -2.61
CA ALA A 21 -5.61 9.44 -3.59
C ALA A 21 -4.60 10.61 -3.68
N ASP A 22 -4.06 11.06 -2.56
CA ASP A 22 -3.04 12.11 -2.49
C ASP A 22 -1.73 11.64 -3.16
N GLU A 23 -1.31 10.39 -2.91
CA GLU A 23 -0.15 9.77 -3.59
C GLU A 23 -0.35 9.74 -5.11
N LEU A 24 -1.52 9.28 -5.60
CA LEU A 24 -1.81 9.23 -7.03
C LEU A 24 -1.80 10.62 -7.67
N HIS A 25 -2.31 11.64 -6.98
CA HIS A 25 -2.20 13.03 -7.44
C HIS A 25 -0.74 13.48 -7.52
N GLY A 26 0.08 13.15 -6.53
CA GLY A 26 1.52 13.41 -6.51
C GLY A 26 2.27 12.73 -7.67
N LEU A 27 1.79 11.57 -8.13
CA LEU A 27 2.30 10.88 -9.32
C LEU A 27 1.80 11.49 -10.65
N GLY A 28 1.02 12.57 -10.60
CA GLY A 28 0.50 13.26 -11.78
C GLY A 28 -0.80 12.69 -12.33
N VAL A 29 -1.38 11.67 -11.70
CA VAL A 29 -2.64 11.06 -12.13
C VAL A 29 -3.80 12.04 -11.90
N LYS A 30 -4.60 12.22 -12.92
CA LYS A 30 -5.77 13.11 -12.88
C LYS A 30 -7.04 12.33 -12.57
N LYS A 31 -8.11 13.04 -12.16
CA LYS A 31 -9.45 12.48 -11.91
C LYS A 31 -9.43 11.28 -10.92
N VAL A 32 -8.69 11.43 -9.83
CA VAL A 32 -8.63 10.46 -8.74
C VAL A 32 -9.79 10.68 -7.78
N ARG A 33 -10.44 9.58 -7.35
CA ARG A 33 -11.52 9.60 -6.37
C ARG A 33 -11.32 8.50 -5.33
N PRO A 34 -11.15 8.84 -4.05
CA PRO A 34 -11.09 7.83 -2.98
C PRO A 34 -12.45 7.13 -2.85
N LEU A 35 -12.41 5.81 -2.73
CA LEU A 35 -13.57 4.93 -2.55
C LEU A 35 -13.23 3.89 -1.49
N SER A 36 -14.24 3.21 -0.95
CA SER A 36 -14.01 2.17 0.06
C SER A 36 -13.06 1.06 -0.44
N GLY A 37 -11.89 0.96 0.20
CA GLY A 37 -10.85 -0.03 -0.07
C GLY A 37 -9.90 0.35 -1.21
N GLY A 38 -9.88 1.62 -1.64
CA GLY A 38 -8.96 2.09 -2.68
C GLY A 38 -9.32 3.44 -3.28
N ALA A 39 -8.83 3.69 -4.49
CA ALA A 39 -9.14 4.86 -5.27
C ALA A 39 -9.41 4.49 -6.74
N SER A 40 -10.46 5.07 -7.33
CA SER A 40 -10.66 5.03 -8.78
C SER A 40 -9.96 6.21 -9.44
N PHE A 41 -9.46 5.99 -10.64
CA PHE A 41 -8.88 7.06 -11.44
C PHE A 41 -9.12 6.80 -12.94
N PHE A 42 -8.98 7.85 -13.74
CA PHE A 42 -9.13 7.79 -15.19
C PHE A 42 -7.88 8.36 -15.83
N GLY A 43 -7.34 7.66 -16.82
CA GLY A 43 -6.12 8.09 -17.49
C GLY A 43 -5.75 7.22 -18.68
N ALA A 44 -4.59 7.51 -19.24
CA ALA A 44 -3.93 6.71 -20.28
C ALA A 44 -3.30 5.44 -19.67
N PRO A 45 -2.89 4.46 -20.47
CA PRO A 45 -2.17 3.29 -19.99
C PRO A 45 -0.93 3.64 -19.15
N GLU A 46 -0.18 4.66 -19.55
CA GLU A 46 1.04 5.15 -18.89
C GLU A 46 0.77 5.59 -17.44
N ASP A 47 -0.40 6.19 -17.17
CA ASP A 47 -0.79 6.57 -15.81
C ASP A 47 -0.90 5.34 -14.90
N ALA A 48 -1.51 4.25 -15.40
CA ALA A 48 -1.63 3.01 -14.64
C ALA A 48 -0.27 2.33 -14.42
N LEU A 49 0.62 2.35 -15.43
CA LEU A 49 1.98 1.83 -15.30
C LEU A 49 2.79 2.63 -14.28
N ARG A 50 2.69 3.96 -14.30
CA ARG A 50 3.32 4.84 -13.30
C ARG A 50 2.81 4.51 -11.89
N VAL A 51 1.51 4.28 -11.71
CA VAL A 51 0.96 3.83 -10.42
C VAL A 51 1.50 2.46 -10.02
N CYS A 52 1.56 1.49 -10.94
CA CYS A 52 2.13 0.18 -10.67
C CYS A 52 3.59 0.27 -10.19
N LEU A 53 4.40 1.13 -10.83
CA LEU A 53 5.82 1.29 -10.52
C LEU A 53 6.06 2.04 -9.22
N TRP A 54 5.38 3.17 -9.02
CA TRP A 54 5.71 4.16 -8.01
C TRP A 54 4.84 4.14 -6.76
N SER A 55 3.61 3.61 -6.81
CA SER A 55 2.74 3.63 -5.64
C SER A 55 3.23 2.70 -4.54
N ARG A 56 3.40 3.26 -3.34
CA ARG A 56 3.73 2.51 -2.12
C ARG A 56 2.48 2.01 -1.42
N LEU A 57 1.35 2.73 -1.59
CA LEU A 57 0.09 2.45 -0.90
C LEU A 57 -0.82 1.50 -1.66
N ALA A 58 -0.69 1.42 -2.99
CA ALA A 58 -1.50 0.51 -3.79
C ALA A 58 -1.14 -0.95 -3.51
N GLY A 59 -2.16 -1.76 -3.23
CA GLY A 59 -2.02 -3.22 -3.15
C GLY A 59 -2.12 -3.89 -4.51
N ARG A 60 -3.02 -3.41 -5.37
CA ARG A 60 -3.22 -3.82 -6.77
C ARG A 60 -3.72 -2.64 -7.58
N VAL A 61 -3.43 -2.67 -8.88
CA VAL A 61 -3.99 -1.76 -9.88
C VAL A 61 -4.78 -2.59 -10.87
N ASN A 62 -6.07 -2.30 -11.00
CA ASN A 62 -7.01 -3.03 -11.82
C ASN A 62 -7.58 -2.12 -12.92
N LEU A 63 -7.55 -2.58 -14.17
CA LEU A 63 -8.28 -1.97 -15.28
C LEU A 63 -9.73 -2.43 -15.22
N THR A 64 -10.69 -1.52 -15.15
CA THR A 64 -12.12 -1.85 -15.20
C THR A 64 -12.51 -2.23 -16.63
N VAL A 65 -12.93 -3.48 -16.83
CA VAL A 65 -13.41 -3.96 -18.14
C VAL A 65 -14.90 -3.70 -18.30
N GLY A 66 -15.69 -3.97 -17.25
CA GLY A 66 -17.12 -3.72 -17.29
C GLY A 66 -17.85 -4.13 -16.03
N ARG A 67 -19.16 -3.83 -16.04
CA ARG A 67 -20.10 -4.22 -14.97
C ARG A 67 -21.29 -4.89 -15.59
N VAL A 68 -21.66 -6.08 -15.13
CA VAL A 68 -22.71 -6.91 -15.69
C VAL A 68 -23.72 -7.33 -14.64
N ALA A 69 -24.93 -7.74 -15.08
CA ALA A 69 -25.90 -8.37 -14.18
C ALA A 69 -25.37 -9.74 -13.72
N ALA A 70 -25.59 -10.05 -12.45
CA ALA A 70 -25.14 -11.30 -11.83
C ALA A 70 -26.18 -11.82 -10.84
N ARG A 71 -27.48 -11.66 -11.17
CA ARG A 71 -28.57 -12.21 -10.38
C ARG A 71 -28.51 -13.74 -10.31
N ASP A 72 -28.10 -14.38 -11.42
CA ASP A 72 -27.95 -15.82 -11.60
C ASP A 72 -26.75 -16.13 -12.51
N ALA A 73 -26.45 -17.41 -12.71
CA ALA A 73 -25.32 -17.87 -13.49
C ALA A 73 -25.44 -17.58 -15.01
N ASP A 74 -26.67 -17.57 -15.52
CA ASP A 74 -26.91 -17.36 -16.95
C ASP A 74 -26.83 -15.88 -17.30
N ALA A 75 -27.38 -15.00 -16.45
CA ALA A 75 -27.22 -13.55 -16.58
C ALA A 75 -25.74 -13.14 -16.48
N LEU A 76 -24.98 -13.73 -15.56
CA LEU A 76 -23.54 -13.50 -15.43
C LEU A 76 -22.80 -13.93 -16.70
N TYR A 77 -23.03 -15.16 -17.17
CA TYR A 77 -22.38 -15.69 -18.37
C TYR A 77 -22.66 -14.82 -19.60
N ALA A 78 -23.94 -14.52 -19.85
CA ALA A 78 -24.35 -13.71 -21.00
C ALA A 78 -23.70 -12.32 -20.96
N GLY A 79 -23.79 -11.62 -19.80
CA GLY A 79 -23.19 -10.30 -19.65
C GLY A 79 -21.68 -10.28 -19.81
N VAL A 80 -20.96 -11.30 -19.31
CA VAL A 80 -19.50 -11.41 -19.46
C VAL A 80 -19.11 -11.66 -20.91
N ARG A 81 -19.86 -12.48 -21.63
CA ARG A 81 -19.60 -12.78 -23.05
C ARG A 81 -19.78 -11.56 -23.97
N GLU A 82 -20.64 -10.61 -23.60
CA GLU A 82 -20.85 -9.36 -24.33
C GLU A 82 -19.71 -8.37 -24.22
N LEU A 83 -18.82 -8.51 -23.20
CA LEU A 83 -17.71 -7.60 -23.01
C LEU A 83 -16.62 -7.82 -24.10
N PRO A 84 -15.92 -6.76 -24.54
CA PRO A 84 -14.97 -6.81 -25.65
C PRO A 84 -13.60 -7.35 -25.20
N TRP A 85 -13.54 -8.59 -24.76
CA TRP A 85 -12.33 -9.24 -24.24
C TRP A 85 -11.17 -9.23 -25.22
N GLU A 86 -11.44 -9.29 -26.52
CA GLU A 86 -10.47 -9.21 -27.61
C GLU A 86 -9.72 -7.88 -27.68
N THR A 87 -10.26 -6.81 -27.09
CA THR A 87 -9.61 -5.50 -26.99
C THR A 87 -8.86 -5.31 -25.68
N VAL A 88 -9.05 -6.21 -24.71
CA VAL A 88 -8.47 -6.12 -23.36
C VAL A 88 -7.33 -7.13 -23.19
N ILE A 89 -7.54 -8.39 -23.54
CA ILE A 89 -6.57 -9.46 -23.37
C ILE A 89 -5.72 -9.57 -24.64
N ALA A 90 -4.39 -9.53 -24.50
CA ALA A 90 -3.47 -9.66 -25.63
C ALA A 90 -3.62 -11.01 -26.32
N ASP A 91 -3.33 -11.05 -27.62
CA ASP A 91 -3.37 -12.31 -28.38
C ASP A 91 -2.30 -13.28 -27.87
N GLY A 92 -2.66 -14.55 -27.75
CA GLY A 92 -1.77 -15.60 -27.21
C GLY A 92 -1.58 -15.52 -25.68
N ALA A 93 -2.11 -14.51 -24.99
CA ALA A 93 -2.00 -14.43 -23.54
C ALA A 93 -2.81 -15.53 -22.84
N SER A 94 -2.19 -16.21 -21.88
CA SER A 94 -2.88 -17.13 -20.98
C SER A 94 -3.72 -16.38 -19.95
N ILE A 95 -4.87 -16.96 -19.58
CA ILE A 95 -5.80 -16.33 -18.64
C ILE A 95 -5.99 -17.14 -17.36
N ALA A 96 -6.35 -16.43 -16.29
CA ALA A 96 -7.01 -17.01 -15.12
C ALA A 96 -8.11 -16.07 -14.64
N VAL A 97 -9.06 -16.62 -13.91
CA VAL A 97 -10.15 -15.84 -13.30
C VAL A 97 -10.19 -16.09 -11.80
N ARG A 98 -10.28 -15.01 -11.03
CA ARG A 98 -10.48 -15.04 -9.58
C ARG A 98 -11.79 -14.33 -9.26
N ALA A 99 -12.63 -14.93 -8.45
CA ALA A 99 -13.87 -14.33 -8.02
C ALA A 99 -13.89 -14.07 -6.52
N SER A 100 -14.55 -12.99 -6.12
CA SER A 100 -14.78 -12.60 -4.73
C SER A 100 -16.22 -12.10 -4.54
N GLY A 101 -16.72 -12.21 -3.31
CA GLY A 101 -18.09 -11.89 -2.99
C GLY A 101 -19.06 -13.01 -3.41
N THR A 102 -20.27 -12.93 -2.87
CA THR A 102 -21.35 -13.90 -3.13
C THR A 102 -22.69 -13.16 -3.10
N ASN A 103 -23.72 -13.79 -3.65
CA ASN A 103 -25.11 -13.36 -3.48
C ASN A 103 -26.02 -14.56 -3.20
N ALA A 104 -27.34 -14.40 -3.27
CA ALA A 104 -28.29 -15.45 -2.92
C ALA A 104 -28.16 -16.68 -3.84
N GLU A 105 -27.91 -16.49 -5.12
CA GLU A 105 -27.81 -17.55 -6.13
C GLU A 105 -26.38 -18.00 -6.38
N LEU A 106 -25.42 -17.06 -6.40
CA LEU A 106 -24.00 -17.28 -6.70
C LEU A 106 -23.20 -17.36 -5.39
N ARG A 107 -23.30 -18.49 -4.68
CA ARG A 107 -22.70 -18.69 -3.34
C ARG A 107 -21.28 -19.24 -3.35
N ASN A 108 -20.84 -19.81 -4.49
CA ASN A 108 -19.54 -20.44 -4.63
C ASN A 108 -18.65 -19.62 -5.58
N THR A 109 -17.60 -19.01 -5.04
CA THR A 109 -16.68 -18.17 -5.82
C THR A 109 -15.89 -18.95 -6.87
N GLN A 110 -15.58 -20.24 -6.64
CA GLN A 110 -14.94 -21.08 -7.65
C GLN A 110 -15.88 -21.34 -8.83
N PHE A 111 -17.15 -21.62 -8.57
CA PHE A 111 -18.16 -21.76 -9.62
C PHE A 111 -18.31 -20.48 -10.44
N VAL A 112 -18.36 -19.32 -9.76
CA VAL A 112 -18.39 -18.00 -10.43
C VAL A 112 -17.17 -17.80 -11.31
N ALA A 113 -15.97 -18.09 -10.81
CA ALA A 113 -14.73 -17.97 -11.56
C ALA A 113 -14.72 -18.87 -12.80
N LEU A 114 -15.17 -20.13 -12.69
CA LEU A 114 -15.27 -21.05 -13.83
C LEU A 114 -16.30 -20.55 -14.86
N LYS A 115 -17.48 -20.09 -14.44
CA LYS A 115 -18.53 -19.58 -15.34
C LYS A 115 -18.05 -18.36 -16.12
N VAL A 116 -17.36 -17.43 -15.44
CA VAL A 116 -16.76 -16.24 -16.08
C VAL A 116 -15.61 -16.64 -17.04
N LYS A 117 -14.74 -17.54 -16.62
CA LYS A 117 -13.68 -18.08 -17.50
C LYS A 117 -14.26 -18.68 -18.78
N ASP A 118 -15.32 -19.49 -18.67
CA ASP A 118 -15.95 -20.10 -19.82
C ASP A 118 -16.52 -19.05 -20.78
N ALA A 119 -17.20 -18.02 -20.25
CA ALA A 119 -17.73 -16.93 -21.06
C ALA A 119 -16.62 -16.13 -21.80
N ILE A 120 -15.49 -15.87 -21.14
CA ILE A 120 -14.32 -15.22 -21.76
C ILE A 120 -13.73 -16.12 -22.87
N CYS A 121 -13.53 -17.40 -22.57
CA CYS A 121 -12.98 -18.36 -23.55
C CYS A 121 -13.88 -18.47 -24.77
N ASP A 122 -15.19 -18.52 -24.60
CA ASP A 122 -16.14 -18.64 -25.71
C ASP A 122 -16.16 -17.35 -26.55
N ARG A 123 -16.11 -16.16 -25.90
CA ARG A 123 -15.98 -14.88 -26.62
C ARG A 123 -14.71 -14.82 -27.45
N LEU A 124 -13.56 -15.17 -26.86
CA LEU A 124 -12.29 -15.13 -27.58
C LEU A 124 -12.20 -16.19 -28.68
N ALA A 125 -12.79 -17.38 -28.48
CA ALA A 125 -12.89 -18.38 -29.54
C ALA A 125 -13.74 -17.89 -30.73
N GLU A 126 -14.83 -17.17 -30.45
CA GLU A 126 -15.69 -16.62 -31.49
C GLU A 126 -15.03 -15.47 -32.26
N THR A 127 -14.27 -14.61 -31.59
CA THR A 127 -13.67 -13.42 -32.19
C THR A 127 -12.30 -13.69 -32.82
N ARG A 128 -11.53 -14.64 -32.28
CA ARG A 128 -10.14 -14.97 -32.70
C ARG A 128 -9.98 -16.36 -33.30
N GLY A 129 -11.02 -17.18 -33.25
CA GLY A 129 -10.97 -18.57 -33.79
C GLY A 129 -10.32 -19.58 -32.85
N ALA A 130 -9.79 -19.17 -31.69
CA ALA A 130 -9.14 -20.05 -30.73
C ALA A 130 -9.42 -19.64 -29.30
N ARG A 131 -9.51 -20.65 -28.41
CA ARG A 131 -9.59 -20.38 -26.95
C ARG A 131 -8.20 -20.05 -26.41
N PRO A 132 -8.12 -19.10 -25.42
CA PRO A 132 -6.87 -18.83 -24.74
C PRO A 132 -6.46 -20.02 -23.85
N ASP A 133 -5.18 -20.15 -23.60
CA ASP A 133 -4.65 -21.05 -22.58
C ASP A 133 -5.11 -20.59 -21.18
N VAL A 134 -5.47 -21.56 -20.34
CA VAL A 134 -5.87 -21.30 -18.95
C VAL A 134 -4.75 -21.73 -18.02
N LYS A 135 -4.10 -20.76 -17.33
CA LYS A 135 -3.03 -21.02 -16.36
C LYS A 135 -3.46 -20.50 -15.00
N PRO A 136 -3.93 -21.36 -14.06
CA PRO A 136 -4.34 -20.93 -12.73
C PRO A 136 -3.23 -20.25 -11.92
N GLN A 137 -1.99 -20.65 -12.17
CA GLN A 137 -0.79 -20.08 -11.58
C GLN A 137 -0.05 -19.22 -12.60
N GLN A 138 0.29 -18.00 -12.21
CA GLN A 138 1.06 -17.06 -13.03
C GLN A 138 0.51 -16.88 -14.46
N PRO A 139 -0.79 -16.57 -14.65
CA PRO A 139 -1.32 -16.22 -15.96
C PRO A 139 -0.68 -14.94 -16.49
N ASP A 140 -0.74 -14.73 -17.81
CA ASP A 140 -0.36 -13.45 -18.40
C ASP A 140 -1.44 -12.39 -18.16
N ALA A 141 -2.72 -12.78 -18.12
CA ALA A 141 -3.86 -11.93 -17.84
C ALA A 141 -4.73 -12.53 -16.70
N LEU A 142 -4.75 -11.88 -15.53
CA LEU A 142 -5.61 -12.27 -14.42
C LEU A 142 -6.87 -11.41 -14.43
N VAL A 143 -8.03 -12.03 -14.65
CA VAL A 143 -9.33 -11.36 -14.55
C VAL A 143 -9.87 -11.50 -13.14
N GLU A 144 -10.17 -10.38 -12.50
CA GLU A 144 -10.83 -10.34 -11.20
C GLU A 144 -12.32 -10.04 -11.34
N VAL A 145 -13.14 -10.82 -10.64
CA VAL A 145 -14.60 -10.69 -10.59
C VAL A 145 -15.01 -10.37 -9.17
N ARG A 146 -15.69 -9.25 -8.98
CA ARG A 146 -16.25 -8.88 -7.69
C ARG A 146 -17.76 -8.86 -7.75
N LEU A 147 -18.36 -9.82 -7.07
CA LEU A 147 -19.82 -9.86 -6.87
C LEU A 147 -20.25 -8.95 -5.74
N ARG A 148 -21.25 -8.14 -6.01
CA ARG A 148 -21.94 -7.36 -4.99
C ARG A 148 -23.43 -7.28 -5.35
N GLU A 149 -24.26 -7.83 -4.47
CA GLU A 149 -25.70 -7.93 -4.74
C GLU A 149 -25.94 -8.66 -6.07
N GLU A 150 -26.71 -8.10 -6.99
CA GLU A 150 -27.04 -8.67 -8.31
C GLU A 150 -26.12 -8.17 -9.42
N LYS A 151 -24.92 -7.65 -9.08
CA LYS A 151 -23.96 -7.11 -10.05
C LYS A 151 -22.60 -7.74 -9.89
N ALA A 152 -21.91 -7.94 -11.01
CA ALA A 152 -20.51 -8.30 -11.06
C ALA A 152 -19.71 -7.17 -11.72
N SER A 153 -18.61 -6.75 -11.09
CA SER A 153 -17.61 -5.89 -11.69
C SER A 153 -16.45 -6.79 -12.17
N LEU A 154 -16.03 -6.59 -13.41
CA LEU A 154 -14.92 -7.33 -14.02
C LEU A 154 -13.77 -6.39 -14.30
N SER A 155 -12.58 -6.82 -13.94
CA SER A 155 -11.35 -6.06 -14.14
C SER A 155 -10.18 -6.96 -14.52
N LEU A 156 -9.21 -6.41 -15.23
CA LEU A 156 -7.90 -7.02 -15.47
C LEU A 156 -6.92 -6.53 -14.42
N ASP A 157 -6.27 -7.44 -13.69
CA ASP A 157 -5.22 -7.11 -12.74
C ASP A 157 -3.92 -6.76 -13.47
N LEU A 158 -3.53 -5.51 -13.44
CA LEU A 158 -2.29 -5.01 -14.06
C LEU A 158 -1.06 -5.31 -13.20
N SER A 159 -1.25 -5.59 -11.93
CA SER A 159 -0.17 -5.84 -10.98
C SER A 159 0.39 -7.27 -11.08
N GLY A 160 -0.45 -8.26 -11.41
CA GLY A 160 -0.11 -9.70 -11.39
C GLY A 160 -0.01 -10.26 -9.96
N ARG A 161 1.04 -9.92 -9.20
CA ARG A 161 1.14 -10.17 -7.75
C ARG A 161 0.82 -8.87 -6.99
N SER A 162 0.43 -8.97 -5.71
CA SER A 162 0.27 -7.77 -4.88
C SER A 162 1.49 -6.87 -4.95
N LEU A 163 1.30 -5.56 -5.10
CA LEU A 163 2.38 -4.57 -5.10
C LEU A 163 3.08 -4.50 -3.74
N THR A 164 2.39 -4.87 -2.66
CA THR A 164 2.96 -4.93 -1.30
C THR A 164 3.91 -6.13 -1.09
N ARG A 165 3.97 -7.07 -2.04
CA ARG A 165 5.07 -8.03 -2.10
C ARG A 165 6.28 -7.37 -2.76
N ARG A 166 7.03 -6.62 -1.96
CA ARG A 166 8.24 -5.93 -2.39
C ARG A 166 9.35 -6.92 -2.76
N ALA A 167 10.21 -6.53 -3.68
CA ALA A 167 11.35 -7.38 -4.10
C ALA A 167 12.30 -7.71 -2.94
N TYR A 168 12.51 -6.78 -2.00
CA TYR A 168 13.38 -7.00 -0.84
C TYR A 168 12.88 -8.06 0.15
N LEU A 169 11.61 -8.45 0.10
CA LEU A 169 11.07 -9.50 0.96
C LEU A 169 11.58 -10.90 0.60
N GLY A 170 12.00 -11.12 -0.67
CA GLY A 170 12.31 -12.45 -1.18
C GLY A 170 11.08 -13.36 -1.31
N ASP A 171 11.32 -14.59 -1.75
CA ASP A 171 10.24 -15.58 -1.96
C ASP A 171 9.82 -16.29 -0.66
N GLU A 172 10.69 -16.30 0.35
CA GLU A 172 10.47 -16.96 1.65
C GLU A 172 9.67 -16.10 2.64
N ALA A 173 9.34 -14.86 2.27
CA ALA A 173 8.59 -13.98 3.14
C ALA A 173 7.21 -14.55 3.48
N GLY A 174 6.89 -14.60 4.78
CA GLY A 174 5.63 -15.11 5.30
C GLY A 174 4.40 -14.40 4.72
N GLU A 175 3.23 -15.01 4.87
CA GLU A 175 1.96 -14.49 4.35
C GLU A 175 1.56 -13.15 4.97
N GLU A 176 2.06 -12.83 6.16
CA GLU A 176 1.76 -11.57 6.86
C GLU A 176 2.61 -10.38 6.38
N ALA A 177 3.79 -10.63 5.79
CA ALA A 177 4.73 -9.59 5.38
C ALA A 177 4.09 -8.50 4.47
N PRO A 178 3.26 -8.82 3.46
CA PRO A 178 2.58 -7.80 2.65
C PRO A 178 1.64 -6.88 3.46
N SER A 179 1.05 -7.38 4.55
CA SER A 179 0.22 -6.56 5.44
C SER A 179 1.07 -5.58 6.25
N VAL A 180 2.22 -6.02 6.74
CA VAL A 180 3.18 -5.16 7.45
C VAL A 180 3.74 -4.08 6.53
N VAL A 181 4.08 -4.42 5.27
CA VAL A 181 4.48 -3.44 4.24
C VAL A 181 3.40 -2.37 4.06
N SER A 182 2.12 -2.79 3.93
CA SER A 182 1.01 -1.83 3.78
C SER A 182 0.89 -0.89 4.97
N GLN A 183 1.07 -1.38 6.19
CA GLN A 183 1.02 -0.57 7.42
C GLN A 183 2.22 0.38 7.49
N ALA A 184 3.43 -0.11 7.20
CA ALA A 184 4.66 0.68 7.19
C ALA A 184 4.58 1.82 6.15
N ALA A 185 4.21 1.50 4.91
CA ALA A 185 4.04 2.50 3.86
C ALA A 185 2.98 3.55 4.22
N THR A 186 1.84 3.11 4.80
CA THR A 186 0.78 4.04 5.23
C THR A 186 1.23 4.94 6.37
N LEU A 187 2.00 4.42 7.33
CA LEU A 187 2.57 5.23 8.41
C LEU A 187 3.53 6.28 7.86
N LEU A 188 4.45 5.89 6.96
CA LEU A 188 5.39 6.81 6.34
C LEU A 188 4.68 7.90 5.51
N ALA A 189 3.64 7.53 4.76
CA ALA A 189 2.82 8.50 4.04
C ALA A 189 2.07 9.45 4.99
N ALA A 190 1.49 8.93 6.07
CA ALA A 190 0.74 9.74 7.05
C ALA A 190 1.60 10.79 7.77
N VAL A 191 2.90 10.53 7.93
CA VAL A 191 3.84 11.46 8.56
C VAL A 191 4.53 12.39 7.55
N GLY A 192 4.33 12.19 6.23
CA GLY A 192 5.01 12.95 5.19
C GLY A 192 6.51 12.64 5.13
N ALA A 193 6.87 11.35 5.18
CA ALA A 193 8.26 10.91 5.28
C ALA A 193 9.12 11.34 4.08
N ALA A 194 8.55 11.41 2.87
CA ALA A 194 9.28 11.81 1.67
C ALA A 194 9.81 13.25 1.80
N GLU A 195 8.96 14.18 2.23
CA GLU A 195 9.33 15.59 2.46
C GLU A 195 10.36 15.70 3.59
N LEU A 196 10.14 14.99 4.71
CA LEU A 196 11.07 14.99 5.83
C LEU A 196 12.47 14.52 5.42
N PHE A 197 12.55 13.44 4.64
CA PHE A 197 13.83 12.92 4.16
C PHE A 197 14.48 13.82 3.11
N ALA A 198 13.69 14.53 2.29
CA ALA A 198 14.19 15.53 1.38
C ALA A 198 14.85 16.71 2.13
N GLU A 199 14.31 17.08 3.30
CA GLU A 199 14.84 18.12 4.20
C GLU A 199 16.01 17.65 5.08
N GLY A 200 16.46 16.39 4.95
CA GLY A 200 17.60 15.85 5.67
C GLY A 200 17.29 15.18 7.00
N THR A 201 15.99 14.95 7.32
CA THR A 201 15.58 14.16 8.49
C THR A 201 16.13 12.74 8.38
N THR A 202 16.63 12.21 9.50
CA THR A 202 17.08 10.82 9.61
C THR A 202 15.98 9.93 10.14
N PHE A 203 16.11 8.60 9.98
CA PHE A 203 15.14 7.62 10.43
C PHE A 203 15.67 6.79 11.60
N LEU A 204 14.79 6.46 12.55
CA LEU A 204 15.06 5.54 13.65
C LEU A 204 13.81 4.71 13.97
N ASP A 205 13.89 3.40 13.79
CA ASP A 205 13.00 2.44 14.46
C ASP A 205 13.68 2.00 15.78
N PRO A 206 13.13 2.37 16.94
CA PRO A 206 13.76 2.03 18.21
C PRO A 206 13.54 0.57 18.65
N VAL A 207 12.77 -0.18 17.88
CA VAL A 207 12.40 -1.57 18.19
C VAL A 207 13.22 -2.54 17.35
N ASP A 208 13.28 -2.30 16.06
CA ASP A 208 13.96 -3.18 15.12
C ASP A 208 14.56 -2.38 13.97
N VAL A 209 15.89 -2.29 13.94
CA VAL A 209 16.64 -1.53 12.92
C VAL A 209 16.58 -2.18 11.54
N ASP A 210 16.28 -3.47 11.46
CA ASP A 210 16.16 -4.23 10.21
C ASP A 210 14.68 -4.52 9.83
N SER A 211 13.76 -3.81 10.48
CA SER A 211 12.33 -3.97 10.26
C SER A 211 11.90 -3.65 8.82
N ILE A 212 10.73 -4.19 8.42
CA ILE A 212 10.08 -3.81 7.16
C ILE A 212 9.86 -2.29 7.09
N LEU A 213 9.57 -1.63 8.23
CA LEU A 213 9.43 -0.19 8.30
C LEU A 213 10.76 0.51 7.98
N ALA A 214 11.88 0.03 8.52
CA ALA A 214 13.19 0.58 8.22
C ALA A 214 13.56 0.43 6.75
N ARG A 215 13.22 -0.71 6.14
CA ARG A 215 13.39 -0.94 4.69
C ARG A 215 12.54 0.01 3.85
N GLU A 216 11.24 0.14 4.13
CA GLU A 216 10.37 1.09 3.43
C GLU A 216 10.88 2.54 3.60
N ALA A 217 11.33 2.93 4.80
CA ALA A 217 11.91 4.25 5.05
C ALA A 217 13.19 4.49 4.24
N ALA A 218 14.07 3.49 4.13
CA ALA A 218 15.27 3.56 3.30
C ALA A 218 14.91 3.77 1.83
N GLU A 219 13.97 3.00 1.28
CA GLU A 219 13.54 3.15 -0.11
C GLU A 219 12.87 4.51 -0.39
N VAL A 220 12.10 5.07 0.57
CA VAL A 220 11.55 6.43 0.46
C VAL A 220 12.68 7.46 0.44
N ARG A 221 13.68 7.31 1.32
CA ARG A 221 14.82 8.21 1.41
C ARG A 221 15.69 8.20 0.16
N GLU A 222 15.82 7.03 -0.48
CA GLU A 222 16.58 6.80 -1.71
C GLU A 222 15.81 7.21 -2.97
N ASP A 223 14.56 7.65 -2.86
CA ASP A 223 13.65 7.89 -3.97
C ASP A 223 13.55 6.67 -4.93
N ARG A 224 13.61 5.48 -4.36
CA ARG A 224 13.53 4.21 -5.10
C ARG A 224 12.09 3.85 -5.37
N ALA A 225 11.73 3.62 -6.63
CA ALA A 225 10.40 3.14 -6.98
C ALA A 225 10.18 1.71 -6.43
N PRO A 226 9.09 1.45 -5.68
CA PRO A 226 8.88 0.14 -5.05
C PRO A 226 8.68 -1.01 -6.04
N GLY A 227 8.34 -0.71 -7.29
CA GLY A 227 8.19 -1.68 -8.38
C GLY A 227 9.46 -1.92 -9.20
N LEU A 228 10.54 -1.16 -8.98
CA LEU A 228 11.71 -1.14 -9.87
C LEU A 228 12.40 -2.50 -10.03
N LEU A 229 12.49 -3.27 -8.95
CA LEU A 229 13.15 -4.60 -8.96
C LEU A 229 12.17 -5.75 -9.19
N ARG A 230 10.96 -5.45 -9.69
CA ARG A 230 9.93 -6.46 -9.91
C ARG A 230 10.00 -7.03 -11.31
N GLU A 231 10.16 -8.35 -11.44
CA GLU A 231 10.39 -9.03 -12.72
C GLU A 231 9.11 -9.30 -13.52
N ARG A 232 7.95 -9.44 -12.86
CA ARG A 232 6.71 -9.87 -13.52
C ARG A 232 5.54 -8.95 -13.19
N TRP A 233 4.79 -8.65 -14.26
CA TRP A 233 3.64 -7.75 -14.22
C TRP A 233 2.42 -8.37 -14.92
N GLY A 234 1.22 -8.04 -14.44
CA GLY A 234 -0.02 -8.49 -15.05
C GLY A 234 -0.42 -7.71 -16.31
N PHE A 235 0.12 -6.51 -16.49
CA PHE A 235 -0.18 -5.68 -17.66
C PHE A 235 0.47 -6.18 -18.95
N THR A 236 1.42 -7.10 -18.91
CA THR A 236 2.00 -7.72 -20.12
C THR A 236 0.97 -8.51 -20.91
N GLY A 237 -0.09 -8.97 -20.27
CA GLY A 237 -1.24 -9.62 -20.92
C GLY A 237 -2.32 -8.64 -21.40
N TRP A 238 -2.10 -7.31 -21.32
CA TRP A 238 -3.05 -6.30 -21.75
C TRP A 238 -2.74 -5.82 -23.17
N THR A 239 -3.75 -5.80 -24.04
CA THR A 239 -3.62 -5.38 -25.45
C THR A 239 -3.08 -3.95 -25.62
N ALA A 240 -3.44 -3.03 -24.73
CA ALA A 240 -3.02 -1.64 -24.78
C ALA A 240 -1.72 -1.36 -23.99
N PHE A 241 -0.94 -2.38 -23.62
CA PHE A 241 0.33 -2.20 -22.92
C PHE A 241 1.33 -1.42 -23.76
N PRO A 242 1.77 -0.21 -23.33
CA PRO A 242 2.70 0.63 -24.06
C PRO A 242 4.15 0.29 -23.68
N ASP A 243 4.73 -0.74 -24.29
CA ASP A 243 6.05 -1.30 -23.96
C ASP A 243 7.16 -0.22 -23.92
N LYS A 244 7.19 0.67 -24.93
CA LYS A 244 8.17 1.77 -24.94
C LYS A 244 8.02 2.71 -23.75
N ALA A 245 6.80 3.14 -23.45
CA ALA A 245 6.57 4.03 -22.30
C ALA A 245 6.90 3.36 -20.96
N TRP A 246 6.77 2.04 -20.88
CA TRP A 246 7.22 1.28 -19.73
C TRP A 246 8.74 1.32 -19.58
N GLY A 247 9.50 1.14 -20.67
CA GLY A 247 10.96 1.30 -20.66
C GLY A 247 11.37 2.69 -20.20
N ASP A 248 10.78 3.74 -20.79
CA ASP A 248 11.04 5.14 -20.40
C ASP A 248 10.75 5.41 -18.90
N LEU A 249 9.72 4.76 -18.32
CA LEU A 249 9.40 4.87 -16.89
C LEU A 249 10.42 4.15 -15.98
N LEU A 250 10.96 3.02 -16.41
CA LEU A 250 12.00 2.31 -15.69
C LEU A 250 13.29 3.11 -15.68
N ASP A 251 13.71 3.66 -16.83
CA ASP A 251 14.88 4.51 -16.95
C ASP A 251 14.77 5.75 -16.06
N GLU A 252 13.59 6.44 -16.07
CA GLU A 252 13.32 7.56 -15.15
C GLU A 252 13.49 7.15 -13.68
N ALA A 253 13.02 5.95 -13.31
CA ALA A 253 13.07 5.49 -11.92
C ALA A 253 14.49 5.15 -11.48
N ASP A 254 15.31 4.55 -12.34
CA ASP A 254 16.72 4.27 -12.08
C ASP A 254 17.52 5.58 -11.94
N GLU A 255 17.38 6.51 -12.88
CA GLU A 255 18.05 7.80 -12.84
C GLU A 255 17.73 8.59 -11.56
N ARG A 256 16.47 8.60 -11.12
CA ARG A 256 16.05 9.29 -9.89
C ARG A 256 16.70 8.67 -8.65
N CYS A 257 16.71 7.34 -8.55
CA CYS A 257 17.31 6.62 -7.45
C CYS A 257 18.82 6.87 -7.40
N GLU A 258 19.55 6.76 -8.53
CA GLU A 258 20.99 6.99 -8.62
C GLU A 258 21.35 8.43 -8.24
N ALA A 259 20.64 9.42 -8.76
CA ALA A 259 20.86 10.82 -8.42
C ALA A 259 20.67 11.08 -6.92
N ARG A 260 19.61 10.49 -6.32
CA ARG A 260 19.34 10.62 -4.88
C ARG A 260 20.40 9.94 -4.04
N MET A 261 20.83 8.75 -4.39
CA MET A 261 21.90 8.02 -3.70
C MET A 261 23.24 8.77 -3.75
N ALA A 262 23.58 9.39 -4.88
CA ALA A 262 24.78 10.22 -5.01
C ALA A 262 24.74 11.43 -4.07
N LEU A 263 23.59 12.09 -3.94
CA LEU A 263 23.39 13.18 -2.98
C LEU A 263 23.55 12.70 -1.53
N LEU A 264 22.95 11.57 -1.19
CA LEU A 264 23.04 11.00 0.16
C LEU A 264 24.47 10.58 0.54
N ALA A 265 25.25 10.07 -0.42
CA ALA A 265 26.64 9.67 -0.22
C ALA A 265 27.58 10.86 0.07
N THR A 266 27.25 12.06 -0.44
CA THR A 266 28.05 13.29 -0.25
C THR A 266 27.52 14.18 0.86
N ALA A 267 26.34 13.89 1.43
CA ALA A 267 25.73 14.66 2.50
C ALA A 267 26.59 14.59 3.77
N PRO A 268 26.92 15.72 4.41
CA PRO A 268 27.66 15.71 5.66
C PRO A 268 26.82 15.06 6.77
N ALA A 269 27.48 14.26 7.63
CA ALA A 269 26.82 13.74 8.82
C ALA A 269 26.44 14.92 9.74
N CYS A 270 25.16 15.03 10.08
CA CYS A 270 24.64 16.02 11.00
C CYS A 270 24.12 15.29 12.25
N PRO A 271 24.88 15.27 13.37
CA PRO A 271 24.48 14.58 14.60
C PRO A 271 23.16 15.12 15.19
N ASP A 272 22.88 16.40 14.97
CA ASP A 272 21.71 17.10 15.48
C ASP A 272 20.56 17.19 14.44
N ALA A 273 20.66 16.45 13.33
CA ALA A 273 19.59 16.40 12.35
C ALA A 273 18.28 15.89 12.98
N PRO A 274 17.14 16.47 12.64
CA PRO A 274 15.85 15.94 13.06
C PRO A 274 15.69 14.46 12.74
N ARG A 275 14.91 13.73 13.53
CA ARG A 275 14.64 12.29 13.34
C ARG A 275 13.17 12.03 13.17
N LEU A 276 12.86 11.15 12.23
CA LEU A 276 11.60 10.43 12.24
C LEU A 276 11.80 9.19 13.13
N VAL A 277 11.26 9.22 14.35
CA VAL A 277 11.22 8.06 15.25
C VAL A 277 9.89 7.36 15.03
N ALA A 278 9.92 6.17 14.45
CA ALA A 278 8.71 5.47 14.09
C ALA A 278 8.84 3.96 14.32
N SER A 279 7.72 3.29 14.62
CA SER A 279 7.66 1.84 14.73
C SER A 279 6.27 1.30 14.41
N VAL A 280 6.22 0.05 13.95
CA VAL A 280 4.99 -0.69 13.65
C VAL A 280 4.93 -1.95 14.52
N ALA A 281 3.93 -2.03 15.38
CA ALA A 281 3.66 -3.23 16.16
C ALA A 281 2.74 -4.17 15.36
N SER A 282 3.31 -5.08 14.63
CA SER A 282 2.55 -6.10 13.89
C SER A 282 2.07 -7.27 14.76
N VAL A 283 2.65 -7.45 15.95
CA VAL A 283 2.53 -8.67 16.75
C VAL A 283 1.94 -8.45 18.14
N PHE A 284 2.00 -7.24 18.69
CA PHE A 284 1.62 -6.99 20.10
C PHE A 284 0.14 -6.62 20.24
N ARG A 285 -0.70 -7.63 20.45
CA ARG A 285 -2.16 -7.49 20.66
C ARG A 285 -2.62 -7.45 22.11
N ALA A 286 -1.71 -7.53 23.08
CA ALA A 286 -2.07 -7.56 24.50
C ALA A 286 -1.49 -6.35 25.25
N ASP A 287 -2.35 -5.59 25.91
CA ASP A 287 -1.97 -4.43 26.70
C ASP A 287 -1.10 -4.76 27.94
N ASP A 288 -1.10 -6.00 28.38
CA ASP A 288 -0.44 -6.51 29.60
C ASP A 288 0.81 -7.36 29.34
N ASP A 289 1.27 -7.49 28.09
CA ASP A 289 2.48 -8.23 27.77
C ASP A 289 3.71 -7.41 28.16
N ALA A 290 4.61 -8.02 28.94
CA ALA A 290 5.86 -7.39 29.39
C ALA A 290 6.71 -6.90 28.20
N GLU A 291 6.68 -7.61 27.08
CA GLU A 291 7.37 -7.24 25.85
C GLU A 291 6.75 -5.98 25.23
N ALA A 292 5.42 -5.90 25.12
CA ALA A 292 4.74 -4.71 24.64
C ALA A 292 4.99 -3.46 25.50
N VAL A 293 5.11 -3.64 26.82
CA VAL A 293 5.49 -2.57 27.75
C VAL A 293 6.92 -2.11 27.50
N ALA A 294 7.86 -3.03 27.31
CA ALA A 294 9.27 -2.73 27.06
C ALA A 294 9.44 -2.00 25.71
N VAL A 295 8.76 -2.44 24.67
CA VAL A 295 8.76 -1.82 23.35
C VAL A 295 8.21 -0.39 23.40
N ARG A 296 7.07 -0.17 24.05
CA ARG A 296 6.52 1.19 24.26
C ARG A 296 7.50 2.08 25.04
N ALA A 297 8.18 1.53 26.03
CA ALA A 297 9.18 2.27 26.80
C ALA A 297 10.39 2.66 25.92
N ALA A 298 10.86 1.78 25.05
CA ALA A 298 11.92 2.08 24.10
C ALA A 298 11.54 3.20 23.14
N CYS A 299 10.33 3.15 22.56
CA CYS A 299 9.81 4.21 21.69
C CYS A 299 9.75 5.58 22.42
N VAL A 300 9.27 5.61 23.66
CA VAL A 300 9.22 6.83 24.46
C VAL A 300 10.61 7.35 24.81
N ALA A 301 11.56 6.47 25.13
CA ALA A 301 12.95 6.85 25.45
C ALA A 301 13.63 7.47 24.21
N ALA A 302 13.58 6.78 23.07
CA ALA A 302 14.13 7.26 21.80
C ALA A 302 13.53 8.62 21.38
N SER A 303 12.21 8.80 21.61
CA SER A 303 11.53 10.07 21.31
C SER A 303 12.00 11.22 22.19
N ARG A 304 12.36 10.96 23.46
CA ARG A 304 12.87 11.99 24.39
C ARG A 304 14.30 12.42 24.07
N GLU A 305 15.06 11.55 23.45
CA GLU A 305 16.46 11.77 23.06
C GLU A 305 16.59 12.34 21.65
N ALA A 306 15.48 12.43 20.93
CA ALA A 306 15.49 12.93 19.55
C ALA A 306 15.76 14.45 19.51
N PRO A 307 16.52 14.94 18.52
CA PRO A 307 16.79 16.37 18.34
C PRO A 307 15.52 17.20 18.13
N ALA A 308 15.65 18.52 18.29
CA ALA A 308 14.55 19.44 18.02
C ALA A 308 14.07 19.34 16.56
N GLY A 309 12.77 19.47 16.32
CA GLY A 309 12.18 19.31 14.99
C GLY A 309 11.90 17.86 14.58
N SER A 310 12.22 16.88 15.43
CA SER A 310 11.91 15.47 15.17
C SER A 310 10.42 15.20 15.19
N ARG A 311 9.98 14.20 14.39
CA ARG A 311 8.60 13.68 14.36
C ARG A 311 8.54 12.25 14.87
N PHE A 312 7.35 11.86 15.32
CA PHE A 312 7.10 10.58 15.98
C PHE A 312 5.86 9.93 15.39
N ALA A 313 5.96 8.66 14.96
CA ALA A 313 4.85 7.98 14.32
C ALA A 313 4.81 6.49 14.75
N PHE A 314 3.65 6.05 15.24
CA PHE A 314 3.49 4.70 15.77
C PHE A 314 2.21 4.06 15.23
N ALA A 315 2.32 2.80 14.80
CA ALA A 315 1.19 2.00 14.35
C ALA A 315 1.03 0.76 15.26
N GLY A 316 -0.19 0.56 15.78
CA GLY A 316 -0.51 -0.60 16.64
C GLY A 316 -0.08 -0.47 18.10
N PHE A 317 0.39 0.70 18.51
CA PHE A 317 0.78 0.97 19.90
C PHE A 317 -0.34 1.74 20.61
N GLU A 318 -1.30 1.04 21.17
CA GLU A 318 -2.37 1.69 21.94
C GLU A 318 -1.82 2.45 23.14
N GLY A 319 -2.41 3.62 23.42
CA GLY A 319 -2.05 4.45 24.58
C GLY A 319 -0.80 5.30 24.42
N MET A 320 -0.19 5.44 23.23
CA MET A 320 0.95 6.33 23.03
C MET A 320 0.59 7.79 23.31
N ALA A 321 -0.60 8.27 22.93
CA ALA A 321 -1.07 9.61 23.25
C ALA A 321 -0.99 9.92 24.76
N ALA A 322 -1.36 8.97 25.63
CA ALA A 322 -1.23 9.11 27.07
C ALA A 322 0.24 9.22 27.52
N LYS A 323 1.16 8.53 26.85
CA LYS A 323 2.61 8.60 27.12
C LYS A 323 3.22 9.92 26.65
N PHE A 324 2.76 10.42 25.51
CA PHE A 324 3.15 11.73 24.99
C PHE A 324 2.52 12.88 25.76
N LYS A 325 1.38 12.64 26.44
CA LYS A 325 0.55 13.67 27.10
C LYS A 325 0.10 14.78 26.16
N GLU A 326 -0.08 14.42 24.91
CA GLU A 326 -0.52 15.29 23.82
C GLU A 326 -1.46 14.49 22.91
N GLU A 327 -2.39 15.18 22.26
CA GLU A 327 -3.17 14.57 21.19
C GLU A 327 -2.28 14.41 19.94
N PRO A 328 -2.40 13.31 19.21
CA PRO A 328 -1.67 13.14 17.96
C PRO A 328 -2.15 14.15 16.91
N THR A 329 -1.22 14.66 16.11
CA THR A 329 -1.53 15.55 14.99
C THR A 329 -2.23 14.82 13.85
N VAL A 330 -1.95 13.51 13.72
CA VAL A 330 -2.67 12.61 12.81
C VAL A 330 -3.06 11.36 13.59
N ARG A 331 -4.33 10.95 13.42
CA ARG A 331 -4.82 9.66 13.92
C ARG A 331 -5.61 8.97 12.81
N LEU A 332 -5.16 7.78 12.40
CA LEU A 332 -5.79 6.99 11.35
C LEU A 332 -6.11 5.59 11.89
N LYS A 333 -7.28 5.08 11.52
CA LYS A 333 -7.64 3.69 11.74
C LYS A 333 -7.48 2.93 10.44
N LEU A 334 -6.65 1.90 10.46
CA LEU A 334 -6.30 1.07 9.32
C LEU A 334 -6.83 -0.35 9.52
N GLY A 335 -7.25 -0.99 8.44
CA GLY A 335 -7.78 -2.34 8.48
C GLY A 335 -9.27 -2.40 8.81
N ARG A 336 -9.76 -3.60 9.10
CA ARG A 336 -11.16 -3.86 9.50
C ARG A 336 -11.23 -5.02 10.49
N GLY A 337 -12.13 -4.91 11.47
CA GLY A 337 -12.39 -5.96 12.44
C GLY A 337 -11.14 -6.33 13.26
N ARG A 338 -10.76 -7.61 13.28
CA ARG A 338 -9.63 -8.07 14.12
C ARG A 338 -8.25 -7.57 13.67
N SER A 339 -8.12 -7.06 12.44
CA SER A 339 -6.89 -6.49 11.91
C SER A 339 -6.87 -4.96 11.95
N GLU A 340 -7.80 -4.34 12.70
CA GLU A 340 -7.80 -2.89 12.86
C GLU A 340 -6.58 -2.45 13.67
N THR A 341 -5.87 -1.45 13.14
CA THR A 341 -4.66 -0.87 13.73
C THR A 341 -4.81 0.65 13.72
N THR A 342 -4.36 1.32 14.77
CA THR A 342 -4.36 2.79 14.82
C THR A 342 -2.94 3.31 14.56
N VAL A 343 -2.82 4.27 13.65
CA VAL A 343 -1.61 5.07 13.43
C VAL A 343 -1.77 6.39 14.17
N GLU A 344 -0.79 6.77 14.98
CA GLU A 344 -0.72 8.04 15.69
C GLU A 344 0.60 8.76 15.34
N VAL A 345 0.51 10.05 14.97
CA VAL A 345 1.66 10.91 14.64
C VAL A 345 1.71 12.07 15.62
N PHE A 346 2.92 12.40 16.09
CA PHE A 346 3.18 13.48 17.04
C PHE A 346 4.33 14.36 16.52
N ASP A 347 4.17 15.68 16.64
CA ASP A 347 5.18 16.66 16.22
C ASP A 347 6.07 17.12 17.40
N ARG A 348 5.81 16.59 18.61
CA ARG A 348 6.57 16.93 19.81
C ARG A 348 6.95 15.69 20.60
N PRO A 349 8.14 15.68 21.22
CA PRO A 349 8.54 14.57 22.08
C PRO A 349 7.66 14.49 23.33
N PRO A 350 7.56 13.30 23.95
CA PRO A 350 6.81 13.12 25.18
C PRO A 350 7.42 14.00 26.30
N ARG A 351 6.57 14.75 26.99
CA ARG A 351 7.03 15.63 28.08
C ARG A 351 7.80 14.83 29.12
N ARG A 352 8.98 15.33 29.52
CA ARG A 352 9.70 14.79 30.65
C ARG A 352 8.78 14.92 31.88
N LEU A 353 8.56 13.83 32.61
CA LEU A 353 8.02 13.91 33.95
C LEU A 353 8.99 14.77 34.74
N GLY A 354 8.61 16.03 35.00
CA GLY A 354 9.37 16.85 35.93
C GLY A 354 9.43 16.07 37.24
N TYR A 355 10.61 15.60 37.60
CA TYR A 355 10.86 15.27 38.99
C TYR A 355 10.55 16.55 39.74
N LEU A 356 9.42 16.58 40.46
CA LEU A 356 9.29 17.47 41.58
C LEU A 356 10.42 17.09 42.53
N CYS A 357 11.57 17.73 42.32
CA CYS A 357 12.66 17.68 43.26
C CYS A 357 12.09 18.32 44.55
N GLY A 358 11.57 17.46 45.41
CA GLY A 358 11.10 17.87 46.73
C GLY A 358 12.25 18.58 47.43
N GLN A 359 12.18 19.89 47.52
CA GLN A 359 13.01 20.59 48.47
C GLN A 359 12.84 19.90 49.83
N PRO A 360 13.95 19.51 50.51
CA PRO A 360 13.83 18.95 51.82
C PRO A 360 13.17 20.01 52.69
N ARG A 361 11.99 19.70 53.24
CA ARG A 361 11.34 20.51 54.25
C ARG A 361 12.37 20.76 55.36
N ARG A 362 12.89 22.00 55.49
CA ARG A 362 13.65 22.42 56.66
C ARG A 362 12.75 22.23 57.88
N TRP A 363 13.08 21.22 58.70
CA TRP A 363 12.54 21.08 60.03
C TRP A 363 12.98 22.28 60.83
N ARG A 364 12.05 23.22 61.08
CA ARG A 364 12.26 24.22 62.12
C ARG A 364 12.27 23.48 63.44
N ARG A 365 13.45 23.37 64.05
CA ARG A 365 13.55 23.08 65.50
C ARG A 365 12.87 24.21 66.24
N HIS A 366 11.76 23.97 66.92
CA HIS A 366 11.30 24.79 68.02
C HIS A 366 12.20 24.47 69.19
N SER A 367 13.11 25.37 69.53
CA SER A 367 13.71 25.50 70.86
C SER A 367 12.75 26.28 71.74
N ARG A 368 12.40 25.65 72.71
CA ARG A 368 12.09 26.23 73.94
C ARG A 368 12.07 26.55 74.72
#